data_60daa5f098652ac7560be687c076a132
#
_entry.id   60daa5f098652ac7560be687c076a132
#
_cell.length_a   1.000
_cell.length_b   1.000
_cell.length_c   1.000
_cell.angle_alpha   90.00
_cell.angle_beta   90.00
_cell.angle_gamma   90.00
#
_symmetry.space_group_name_H-M   'P 1'
#
loop_
_entity.id
_entity.type
_entity.pdbx_description
1 polymer ?
#
loop_
_entity_poly.entity_id
_entity_poly.type
_entity_poly.pdbx_seq_one_letter_code
_entity_poly.pdbx_strand_id
1 'polypeptide(L)'
;MNEMALKYGCNPNQKPSRVFMANGADLPIEVLNGKPGYINLLDAFNGWQLVRELKLATGLPSATSFKHVSPAGAAVGKPLSETEAKIYFVDDLGELSPIACAYARARGADRMSSYGDFVALSDTCDAITATMLKREVSDGIIAPGYTDDALEILKSKRKGTYNVIKIDPDYVPDPIETKQVFGITFEQGRNELVINNDLLANIVTDNKDIPDDKKIDLLISLITLKYTQSNSVCYVKDGQAIGIGAGQQSRIHCTRLAGSKADNWWMRQNPKVMGLKFVDGIGRPDRDNTIDVYMSDEYEDVLRDGVWQTLFKEKPEPLTREEKKEWLAKNTDVALGSDAFFPFGDNIERAYKSGVKYIAEPGGSIRDDHVIMTCNKYNMAMAFTGIRLFHH
;
A
#
# COMPACT_ATOMS: atom_id res chain seq x y z
N MET A 1 16.27 25.17 -7.89
CA MET A 1 16.13 24.73 -9.34
C MET A 1 14.65 24.75 -9.67
N ASN A 2 14.22 25.59 -10.60
CA ASN A 2 12.79 25.78 -10.93
C ASN A 2 12.25 24.77 -11.99
N GLU A 3 13.10 24.03 -12.68
CA GLU A 3 12.73 22.95 -13.60
C GLU A 3 13.78 21.85 -13.69
N MET A 4 13.37 20.67 -14.09
CA MET A 4 14.23 19.53 -14.36
C MET A 4 13.79 18.84 -15.65
N ALA A 5 14.70 18.73 -16.61
CA ALA A 5 14.47 17.95 -17.83
C ALA A 5 14.44 16.45 -17.52
N LEU A 6 13.51 15.74 -18.13
CA LEU A 6 13.34 14.30 -18.01
C LEU A 6 13.72 13.61 -19.31
N LYS A 7 14.12 12.35 -19.23
CA LYS A 7 14.51 11.56 -20.39
C LYS A 7 13.36 11.38 -21.40
N TYR A 8 12.14 11.19 -20.89
CA TYR A 8 10.88 11.09 -21.63
C TYR A 8 9.71 11.19 -20.62
N GLY A 9 8.48 11.28 -21.11
CA GLY A 9 7.26 11.30 -20.29
C GLY A 9 6.88 9.89 -19.78
N CYS A 10 5.60 9.53 -19.88
CA CYS A 10 5.17 8.17 -19.49
C CYS A 10 5.80 7.09 -20.38
N ASN A 11 6.05 7.39 -21.64
CA ASN A 11 6.61 6.45 -22.61
C ASN A 11 7.84 7.05 -23.34
N PRO A 12 8.77 6.23 -23.85
CA PRO A 12 9.99 6.70 -24.52
C PRO A 12 9.79 7.61 -25.73
N ASN A 13 8.65 7.52 -26.40
CA ASN A 13 8.26 8.38 -27.54
C ASN A 13 7.69 9.74 -27.11
N GLN A 14 7.35 9.92 -25.83
CA GLN A 14 6.78 11.17 -25.33
C GLN A 14 7.88 12.16 -24.94
N LYS A 15 8.39 12.87 -25.93
CA LYS A 15 9.45 13.87 -25.80
C LYS A 15 9.04 15.18 -26.50
N PRO A 16 9.47 16.35 -25.96
CA PRO A 16 10.29 16.55 -24.76
C PRO A 16 9.50 16.27 -23.47
N SER A 17 10.22 16.15 -22.33
CA SER A 17 9.62 15.95 -21.02
C SER A 17 10.39 16.73 -19.94
N ARG A 18 9.66 17.34 -19.02
CA ARG A 18 10.21 18.09 -17.87
C ARG A 18 9.23 18.15 -16.74
N VAL A 19 9.72 18.44 -15.54
CA VAL A 19 8.93 18.90 -14.40
C VAL A 19 9.36 20.32 -14.03
N PHE A 20 8.41 21.16 -13.65
CA PHE A 20 8.66 22.55 -13.28
C PHE A 20 7.54 23.09 -12.43
N MET A 21 7.80 24.20 -11.71
CA MET A 21 6.78 24.95 -10.98
C MET A 21 6.12 25.97 -11.92
N ALA A 22 4.81 25.90 -12.11
CA ALA A 22 4.07 26.82 -13.01
C ALA A 22 4.20 28.29 -12.60
N ASN A 23 4.37 28.58 -11.32
CA ASN A 23 4.60 29.92 -10.77
C ASN A 23 6.06 30.40 -10.86
N GLY A 24 6.96 29.59 -11.44
CA GLY A 24 8.38 29.89 -11.56
C GLY A 24 9.23 29.73 -10.30
N ALA A 25 8.63 29.27 -9.19
CA ALA A 25 9.36 28.96 -7.96
C ALA A 25 10.32 27.78 -8.14
N ASP A 26 11.22 27.58 -7.20
CA ASP A 26 12.06 26.38 -7.16
C ASP A 26 11.22 25.14 -6.85
N LEU A 27 11.63 23.99 -7.42
CA LEU A 27 11.05 22.69 -7.09
C LEU A 27 11.26 22.38 -5.59
N PRO A 28 10.25 21.90 -4.87
CA PRO A 28 10.36 21.58 -3.44
C PRO A 28 11.12 20.28 -3.17
N ILE A 29 11.97 19.85 -4.09
CA ILE A 29 12.78 18.64 -3.99
C ILE A 29 14.22 18.87 -4.37
N GLU A 30 15.09 18.01 -3.83
CA GLU A 30 16.47 17.85 -4.23
C GLU A 30 16.73 16.39 -4.61
N VAL A 31 17.24 16.13 -5.82
CA VAL A 31 17.67 14.79 -6.23
C VAL A 31 19.08 14.55 -5.74
N LEU A 32 19.22 13.75 -4.69
CA LEU A 32 20.52 13.45 -4.06
C LEU A 32 21.30 12.37 -4.81
N ASN A 33 20.62 11.51 -5.57
CA ASN A 33 21.21 10.48 -6.41
C ASN A 33 20.24 10.01 -7.50
N GLY A 34 20.77 9.49 -8.60
CA GLY A 34 20.00 8.96 -9.72
C GLY A 34 19.44 10.02 -10.67
N LYS A 35 18.52 9.59 -11.51
CA LYS A 35 17.79 10.43 -12.48
C LYS A 35 16.35 9.93 -12.52
N PRO A 36 15.48 10.39 -11.64
CA PRO A 36 14.08 9.94 -11.59
C PRO A 36 13.35 10.30 -12.89
N GLY A 37 12.57 9.36 -13.38
CA GLY A 37 11.72 9.55 -14.54
C GLY A 37 10.36 10.16 -14.20
N TYR A 38 9.55 10.39 -15.21
CA TYR A 38 8.21 10.99 -15.10
C TYR A 38 7.30 10.21 -14.13
N ILE A 39 7.18 8.89 -14.34
CA ILE A 39 6.34 8.05 -13.47
C ILE A 39 6.92 7.95 -12.05
N ASN A 40 8.24 7.88 -11.91
CA ASN A 40 8.88 7.88 -10.59
C ASN A 40 8.50 9.12 -9.76
N LEU A 41 8.45 10.29 -10.40
CA LEU A 41 8.07 11.53 -9.72
C LEU A 41 6.57 11.57 -9.37
N LEU A 42 5.70 11.02 -10.23
CA LEU A 42 4.28 10.87 -9.88
C LEU A 42 4.11 9.96 -8.66
N ASP A 43 4.80 8.84 -8.61
CA ASP A 43 4.79 7.93 -7.45
C ASP A 43 5.35 8.63 -6.20
N ALA A 44 6.48 9.33 -6.33
CA ALA A 44 7.13 10.05 -5.24
C ALA A 44 6.19 11.09 -4.59
N PHE A 45 5.56 11.93 -5.40
CA PHE A 45 4.73 13.02 -4.89
C PHE A 45 3.39 12.55 -4.31
N ASN A 46 2.77 11.53 -4.91
CA ASN A 46 1.58 10.92 -4.34
C ASN A 46 1.91 10.15 -3.05
N GLY A 47 3.00 9.41 -3.04
CA GLY A 47 3.48 8.70 -1.86
C GLY A 47 3.83 9.63 -0.71
N TRP A 48 4.49 10.75 -0.99
CA TRP A 48 4.83 11.75 0.03
C TRP A 48 3.58 12.35 0.71
N GLN A 49 2.58 12.73 -0.07
CA GLN A 49 1.32 13.25 0.47
C GLN A 49 0.64 12.22 1.37
N LEU A 50 0.60 10.96 0.95
CA LEU A 50 0.00 9.87 1.73
C LEU A 50 0.70 9.70 3.08
N VAL A 51 2.02 9.55 3.11
CA VAL A 51 2.74 9.32 4.37
C VAL A 51 2.73 10.52 5.30
N ARG A 52 2.75 11.73 4.75
CA ARG A 52 2.58 12.97 5.53
C ARG A 52 1.24 13.00 6.25
N GLU A 53 0.14 12.67 5.56
CA GLU A 53 -1.19 12.62 6.17
C GLU A 53 -1.32 11.48 7.19
N LEU A 54 -0.75 10.30 6.92
CA LEU A 54 -0.73 9.21 7.89
C LEU A 54 -0.05 9.62 9.20
N LYS A 55 1.10 10.27 9.10
CA LYS A 55 1.82 10.76 10.28
C LYS A 55 1.02 11.81 11.03
N LEU A 56 0.39 12.76 10.34
CA LEU A 56 -0.45 13.79 10.97
C LEU A 56 -1.65 13.16 11.69
N ALA A 57 -2.29 12.16 11.10
CA ALA A 57 -3.47 11.51 11.66
C ALA A 57 -3.16 10.58 12.84
N THR A 58 -1.99 9.93 12.84
CA THR A 58 -1.65 8.85 13.79
C THR A 58 -0.56 9.22 14.79
N GLY A 59 0.23 10.25 14.51
CA GLY A 59 1.43 10.61 15.29
C GLY A 59 2.61 9.65 15.11
N LEU A 60 2.48 8.62 14.25
CA LEU A 60 3.49 7.58 14.06
C LEU A 60 4.27 7.80 12.75
N PRO A 61 5.57 7.46 12.70
CA PRO A 61 6.28 7.36 11.45
C PRO A 61 5.54 6.46 10.46
N SER A 62 5.51 6.85 9.19
CA SER A 62 4.69 6.19 8.18
C SER A 62 5.48 5.98 6.89
N ALA A 63 5.12 4.93 6.16
CA ALA A 63 5.74 4.58 4.89
C ALA A 63 4.69 4.07 3.89
N THR A 64 5.01 4.22 2.62
CA THR A 64 4.24 3.59 1.53
C THR A 64 5.16 3.02 0.46
N SER A 65 4.70 1.97 -0.19
CA SER A 65 5.28 1.37 -1.38
C SER A 65 4.34 1.71 -2.54
N PHE A 66 4.82 2.53 -3.47
CA PHE A 66 4.03 3.05 -4.59
C PHE A 66 4.45 2.42 -5.92
N LYS A 67 3.48 2.13 -6.77
CA LYS A 67 3.74 1.65 -8.12
C LYS A 67 2.57 1.99 -9.04
N HIS A 68 2.88 2.45 -10.26
CA HIS A 68 1.86 2.86 -11.23
C HIS A 68 0.84 3.85 -10.67
N VAL A 69 1.36 4.84 -9.93
CA VAL A 69 0.60 5.96 -9.35
C VAL A 69 -0.50 5.50 -8.37
N SER A 70 -0.27 4.37 -7.70
CA SER A 70 -1.13 3.88 -6.61
C SER A 70 -0.30 3.17 -5.55
N PRO A 71 -0.72 3.18 -4.28
CA PRO A 71 -0.03 2.43 -3.24
C PRO A 71 -0.26 0.92 -3.41
N ALA A 72 0.82 0.15 -3.38
CA ALA A 72 0.79 -1.30 -3.19
C ALA A 72 0.61 -1.64 -1.70
N GLY A 73 1.09 -0.76 -0.83
CA GLY A 73 0.95 -0.86 0.62
C GLY A 73 1.22 0.48 1.30
N ALA A 74 0.65 0.64 2.48
CA ALA A 74 0.85 1.80 3.35
C ALA A 74 0.75 1.34 4.81
N ALA A 75 1.58 1.88 5.69
CA ALA A 75 1.62 1.47 7.09
C ALA A 75 2.22 2.53 8.01
N VAL A 76 1.91 2.38 9.30
CA VAL A 76 2.54 3.15 10.38
C VAL A 76 3.57 2.29 11.14
N GLY A 77 4.48 2.94 11.83
CA GLY A 77 5.65 2.31 12.47
C GLY A 77 5.33 1.61 13.78
N LYS A 78 4.55 0.55 13.72
CA LYS A 78 4.34 -0.37 14.86
C LYS A 78 5.39 -1.50 14.83
N PRO A 79 5.87 -1.99 15.99
CA PRO A 79 6.79 -3.11 16.07
C PRO A 79 6.26 -4.34 15.32
N LEU A 80 7.16 -5.10 14.70
CA LEU A 80 6.81 -6.37 14.04
C LEU A 80 6.75 -7.52 15.06
N SER A 81 5.80 -8.43 14.86
CA SER A 81 5.87 -9.76 15.47
C SER A 81 6.97 -10.60 14.81
N GLU A 82 7.39 -11.70 15.46
CA GLU A 82 8.34 -12.65 14.86
C GLU A 82 7.83 -13.20 13.51
N THR A 83 6.53 -13.46 13.41
CA THR A 83 5.89 -13.93 12.17
C THR A 83 5.98 -12.88 11.07
N GLU A 84 5.64 -11.63 11.38
CA GLU A 84 5.74 -10.52 10.43
C GLU A 84 7.19 -10.32 9.98
N ALA A 85 8.16 -10.33 10.89
CA ALA A 85 9.57 -10.20 10.55
C ALA A 85 10.03 -11.28 9.56
N LYS A 86 9.57 -12.53 9.75
CA LYS A 86 9.89 -13.66 8.86
C LYS A 86 9.24 -13.50 7.49
N ILE A 87 7.94 -13.22 7.41
CA ILE A 87 7.24 -13.10 6.11
C ILE A 87 7.67 -11.86 5.33
N TYR A 88 8.22 -10.83 5.99
CA TYR A 88 8.79 -9.64 5.37
C TYR A 88 10.28 -9.76 5.07
N PHE A 89 10.90 -10.90 5.42
CA PHE A 89 12.33 -11.19 5.20
C PHE A 89 13.26 -10.16 5.86
N VAL A 90 12.95 -9.78 7.09
CA VAL A 90 13.73 -8.83 7.89
C VAL A 90 14.10 -9.35 9.28
N ASP A 91 13.83 -10.63 9.55
CA ASP A 91 14.10 -11.30 10.82
C ASP A 91 15.61 -11.44 11.16
N ASP A 92 16.48 -11.25 10.17
CA ASP A 92 17.93 -11.23 10.32
C ASP A 92 18.54 -9.84 10.57
N LEU A 93 17.74 -8.79 10.62
CA LEU A 93 18.22 -7.41 10.77
C LEU A 93 18.30 -6.90 12.21
N GLY A 94 17.86 -7.71 13.19
CA GLY A 94 17.79 -7.29 14.57
C GLY A 94 16.65 -6.32 14.85
N GLU A 95 16.84 -5.38 15.78
CA GLU A 95 15.84 -4.38 16.14
C GLU A 95 15.66 -3.36 15.01
N LEU A 96 14.40 -3.21 14.56
CA LEU A 96 14.04 -2.22 13.56
C LEU A 96 13.58 -0.92 14.20
N SER A 97 14.00 0.20 13.65
CA SER A 97 13.46 1.51 14.01
C SER A 97 11.97 1.63 13.62
N PRO A 98 11.22 2.58 14.21
CA PRO A 98 9.82 2.78 13.84
C PRO A 98 9.60 3.03 12.35
N ILE A 99 10.48 3.82 11.70
CA ILE A 99 10.35 4.06 10.25
C ILE A 99 10.70 2.81 9.42
N ALA A 100 11.64 1.98 9.87
CA ALA A 100 11.94 0.69 9.26
C ALA A 100 10.76 -0.28 9.40
N CYS A 101 10.12 -0.33 10.56
CA CYS A 101 8.90 -1.11 10.76
C CYS A 101 7.77 -0.65 9.83
N ALA A 102 7.58 0.66 9.66
CA ALA A 102 6.57 1.20 8.75
C ALA A 102 6.82 0.74 7.31
N TYR A 103 8.05 0.81 6.82
CA TYR A 103 8.37 0.35 5.46
C TYR A 103 8.28 -1.17 5.31
N ALA A 104 8.77 -1.94 6.27
CA ALA A 104 8.63 -3.39 6.24
C ALA A 104 7.16 -3.82 6.11
N ARG A 105 6.26 -3.18 6.86
CA ARG A 105 4.81 -3.39 6.78
C ARG A 105 4.22 -2.93 5.46
N ALA A 106 4.56 -1.74 4.99
CA ALA A 106 4.03 -1.18 3.75
C ALA A 106 4.39 -2.05 2.54
N ARG A 107 5.66 -2.46 2.41
CA ARG A 107 6.10 -3.38 1.36
C ARG A 107 5.57 -4.80 1.56
N GLY A 108 5.52 -5.25 2.80
CA GLY A 108 5.13 -6.60 3.18
C GLY A 108 3.66 -6.92 2.90
N ALA A 109 2.82 -5.91 2.77
CA ALA A 109 1.40 -6.06 2.44
C ALA A 109 1.17 -6.78 1.11
N ASP A 110 1.93 -6.40 0.10
CA ASP A 110 1.86 -6.96 -1.25
C ASP A 110 3.25 -6.95 -1.88
N ARG A 111 4.05 -7.96 -1.56
CA ARG A 111 5.43 -8.06 -2.02
C ARG A 111 5.54 -8.22 -3.54
N MET A 112 4.51 -8.80 -4.18
CA MET A 112 4.46 -8.94 -5.64
C MET A 112 4.30 -7.59 -6.33
N SER A 113 3.33 -6.78 -5.90
CA SER A 113 3.11 -5.44 -6.45
C SER A 113 4.21 -4.45 -6.06
N SER A 114 4.92 -4.67 -4.97
CA SER A 114 6.02 -3.82 -4.51
C SER A 114 7.35 -4.08 -5.24
N TYR A 115 7.41 -5.04 -6.12
CA TYR A 115 8.58 -5.27 -6.97
C TYR A 115 8.79 -4.10 -7.92
N GLY A 116 9.90 -3.36 -7.75
CA GLY A 116 10.16 -2.14 -8.51
C GLY A 116 9.35 -0.93 -8.02
N ASP A 117 9.08 -0.84 -6.72
CA ASP A 117 8.34 0.25 -6.09
C ASP A 117 9.10 1.58 -6.07
N PHE A 118 8.36 2.65 -5.77
CA PHE A 118 8.89 3.91 -5.27
C PHE A 118 8.44 4.11 -3.82
N VAL A 119 9.41 4.29 -2.94
CA VAL A 119 9.19 4.36 -1.49
C VAL A 119 8.97 5.81 -1.07
N ALA A 120 7.99 6.05 -0.19
CA ALA A 120 7.90 7.32 0.54
C ALA A 120 7.95 7.07 2.04
N LEU A 121 8.71 7.91 2.74
CA LEU A 121 8.84 7.90 4.19
C LEU A 121 8.45 9.26 4.76
N SER A 122 7.68 9.26 5.84
CA SER A 122 7.27 10.50 6.53
C SER A 122 8.39 11.15 7.35
N ASP A 123 9.43 10.39 7.68
CA ASP A 123 10.55 10.77 8.56
C ASP A 123 11.88 10.49 7.87
N THR A 124 12.96 10.98 8.50
CA THR A 124 14.32 10.74 8.05
C THR A 124 14.60 9.25 7.89
N CYS A 125 15.12 8.87 6.73
CA CYS A 125 15.57 7.50 6.45
C CYS A 125 16.86 7.23 7.22
N ASP A 126 16.85 6.20 8.05
CA ASP A 126 18.00 5.73 8.81
C ASP A 126 18.73 4.55 8.13
N ALA A 127 19.89 4.17 8.66
CA ALA A 127 20.74 3.13 8.11
C ALA A 127 20.05 1.77 8.04
N ILE A 128 19.22 1.40 9.02
CA ILE A 128 18.54 0.10 9.03
C ILE A 128 17.47 0.05 7.93
N THR A 129 16.72 1.12 7.72
CA THR A 129 15.74 1.26 6.63
C THR A 129 16.46 1.19 5.27
N ALA A 130 17.57 1.91 5.11
CA ALA A 130 18.36 1.87 3.89
C ALA A 130 18.94 0.46 3.61
N THR A 131 19.40 -0.24 4.64
CA THR A 131 19.90 -1.61 4.54
C THR A 131 18.81 -2.59 4.09
N MET A 132 17.62 -2.47 4.64
CA MET A 132 16.45 -3.23 4.22
C MET A 132 16.12 -2.97 2.75
N LEU A 133 16.05 -1.71 2.36
CA LEU A 133 15.72 -1.28 1.02
C LEU A 133 16.76 -1.73 -0.01
N LYS A 134 18.05 -1.75 0.36
CA LYS A 134 19.14 -2.21 -0.51
C LYS A 134 18.94 -3.65 -0.99
N ARG A 135 18.30 -4.50 -0.19
CA ARG A 135 18.05 -5.92 -0.50
C ARG A 135 16.90 -6.15 -1.47
N GLU A 136 16.06 -5.14 -1.67
CA GLU A 136 14.81 -5.27 -2.45
C GLU A 136 14.96 -4.65 -3.83
N VAL A 137 14.14 -5.11 -4.78
CA VAL A 137 14.02 -4.45 -6.09
C VAL A 137 13.11 -3.23 -5.93
N SER A 138 13.68 -2.07 -6.07
CA SER A 138 13.02 -0.77 -5.89
C SER A 138 13.62 0.25 -6.85
N ASP A 139 12.83 1.22 -7.30
CA ASP A 139 13.25 2.24 -8.26
C ASP A 139 13.73 3.53 -7.62
N GLY A 140 13.25 3.83 -6.41
CA GLY A 140 13.63 5.05 -5.73
C GLY A 140 12.93 5.28 -4.39
N ILE A 141 13.31 6.35 -3.76
CA ILE A 141 12.82 6.78 -2.44
C ILE A 141 12.68 8.29 -2.37
N ILE A 142 11.63 8.75 -1.69
CA ILE A 142 11.45 10.13 -1.25
C ILE A 142 11.28 10.18 0.27
N ALA A 143 12.01 11.10 0.92
CA ALA A 143 11.93 11.33 2.36
C ALA A 143 12.33 12.78 2.68
N PRO A 144 11.94 13.31 3.85
CA PRO A 144 12.34 14.67 4.27
C PRO A 144 13.84 14.79 4.61
N GLY A 145 14.51 13.67 4.83
CA GLY A 145 15.94 13.63 5.13
C GLY A 145 16.50 12.21 5.12
N TYR A 146 17.81 12.13 5.20
CA TYR A 146 18.59 10.89 5.23
C TYR A 146 19.74 11.05 6.20
N THR A 147 20.03 10.04 7.03
CA THR A 147 21.29 10.02 7.78
C THR A 147 22.44 9.79 6.80
N ASP A 148 23.65 10.20 7.15
CA ASP A 148 24.81 10.11 6.24
C ASP A 148 25.09 8.67 5.82
N ASP A 149 25.04 7.73 6.77
CA ASP A 149 25.20 6.29 6.51
C ASP A 149 24.06 5.71 5.66
N ALA A 150 22.80 6.11 5.90
CA ALA A 150 21.69 5.72 5.05
C ALA A 150 21.88 6.20 3.61
N LEU A 151 22.30 7.43 3.43
CA LEU A 151 22.56 8.01 2.10
C LEU A 151 23.67 7.27 1.36
N GLU A 152 24.78 6.92 2.03
CA GLU A 152 25.84 6.10 1.45
C GLU A 152 25.33 4.72 0.99
N ILE A 153 24.56 4.03 1.83
CA ILE A 153 23.97 2.74 1.49
C ILE A 153 23.08 2.85 0.26
N LEU A 154 22.20 3.85 0.20
CA LEU A 154 21.26 4.05 -0.92
C LEU A 154 21.99 4.43 -2.21
N LYS A 155 23.01 5.29 -2.13
CA LYS A 155 23.84 5.66 -3.30
C LYS A 155 24.59 4.48 -3.89
N SER A 156 24.92 3.46 -3.11
CA SER A 156 25.58 2.23 -3.61
C SER A 156 24.64 1.25 -4.32
N LYS A 157 23.31 1.43 -4.15
CA LYS A 157 22.30 0.54 -4.74
C LYS A 157 22.21 0.74 -6.26
N ARG A 158 21.89 -0.36 -6.99
CA ARG A 158 21.75 -0.35 -8.46
C ARG A 158 22.99 0.22 -9.19
N LYS A 159 24.18 -0.13 -8.70
CA LYS A 159 25.46 0.37 -9.24
C LYS A 159 25.54 1.89 -9.27
N GLY A 160 25.00 2.56 -8.27
CA GLY A 160 25.02 4.00 -8.12
C GLY A 160 23.90 4.77 -8.83
N THR A 161 22.88 4.09 -9.35
CA THR A 161 21.79 4.72 -10.12
C THR A 161 20.45 4.77 -9.40
N TYR A 162 20.38 4.32 -8.16
CA TYR A 162 19.14 4.36 -7.37
C TYR A 162 18.65 5.79 -7.16
N ASN A 163 17.37 6.05 -7.34
CA ASN A 163 16.82 7.39 -7.20
C ASN A 163 16.59 7.74 -5.73
N VAL A 164 17.25 8.79 -5.26
CA VAL A 164 17.13 9.31 -3.90
C VAL A 164 16.69 10.75 -3.95
N ILE A 165 15.50 11.05 -3.44
CA ILE A 165 14.88 12.38 -3.48
C ILE A 165 14.66 12.86 -2.06
N LYS A 166 15.12 14.08 -1.77
CA LYS A 166 14.79 14.82 -0.56
C LYS A 166 13.68 15.80 -0.87
N ILE A 167 12.61 15.78 -0.05
CA ILE A 167 11.48 16.71 -0.14
C ILE A 167 11.57 17.76 0.96
N ASP A 168 11.20 19.00 0.65
CA ASP A 168 10.94 20.02 1.67
C ASP A 168 9.64 19.65 2.41
N PRO A 169 9.71 19.28 3.70
CA PRO A 169 8.52 18.84 4.46
C PRO A 169 7.54 19.99 4.73
N ASP A 170 7.98 21.23 4.64
CA ASP A 170 7.16 22.43 4.92
C ASP A 170 6.48 22.99 3.66
N TYR A 171 6.81 22.43 2.47
CA TYR A 171 6.19 22.85 1.24
C TYR A 171 4.67 22.58 1.23
N VAL A 172 3.91 23.60 0.88
CA VAL A 172 2.46 23.54 0.69
C VAL A 172 2.14 23.91 -0.76
N PRO A 173 1.51 23.01 -1.54
CA PRO A 173 1.08 23.30 -2.90
C PRO A 173 0.02 24.41 -2.96
N ASP A 174 -0.11 25.05 -4.13
CA ASP A 174 -1.19 25.99 -4.38
C ASP A 174 -2.58 25.33 -4.15
N PRO A 175 -3.59 26.11 -3.70
CA PRO A 175 -4.91 25.56 -3.38
C PRO A 175 -5.71 25.13 -4.62
N ILE A 176 -5.26 25.53 -5.80
CA ILE A 176 -5.87 25.19 -7.10
C ILE A 176 -4.90 24.30 -7.87
N GLU A 177 -5.41 23.19 -8.36
CA GLU A 177 -4.67 22.27 -9.24
C GLU A 177 -5.29 22.17 -10.62
N THR A 178 -4.46 21.91 -11.62
CA THR A 178 -4.89 21.82 -13.02
C THR A 178 -4.42 20.52 -13.64
N LYS A 179 -5.21 20.01 -14.58
CA LYS A 179 -4.91 18.84 -15.40
C LYS A 179 -5.29 19.10 -16.84
N GLN A 180 -4.49 18.64 -17.80
CA GLN A 180 -4.80 18.76 -19.22
C GLN A 180 -5.16 17.42 -19.83
N VAL A 181 -6.28 17.38 -20.56
CA VAL A 181 -6.71 16.23 -21.35
C VAL A 181 -7.13 16.74 -22.71
N PHE A 182 -6.53 16.22 -23.77
CA PHE A 182 -6.82 16.65 -25.14
C PHE A 182 -6.65 18.16 -25.37
N GLY A 183 -5.66 18.79 -24.70
CA GLY A 183 -5.42 20.23 -24.77
C GLY A 183 -6.42 21.09 -23.95
N ILE A 184 -7.45 20.48 -23.36
CA ILE A 184 -8.41 21.16 -22.50
C ILE A 184 -7.89 21.12 -21.06
N THR A 185 -7.83 22.26 -20.42
CA THR A 185 -7.41 22.39 -19.02
C THR A 185 -8.61 22.25 -18.09
N PHE A 186 -8.51 21.33 -17.17
CA PHE A 186 -9.40 21.16 -16.03
C PHE A 186 -8.77 21.83 -14.82
N GLU A 187 -9.56 22.54 -14.06
CA GLU A 187 -9.16 23.23 -12.83
C GLU A 187 -10.09 22.86 -11.70
N GLN A 188 -9.52 22.56 -10.53
CA GLN A 188 -10.28 22.26 -9.31
C GLN A 188 -9.52 22.69 -8.06
N GLY A 189 -10.23 22.84 -6.95
CA GLY A 189 -9.59 22.95 -5.66
C GLY A 189 -8.82 21.66 -5.32
N ARG A 190 -7.63 21.81 -4.77
CA ARG A 190 -6.87 20.67 -4.25
C ARG A 190 -7.66 19.99 -3.13
N ASN A 191 -7.61 18.66 -3.05
CA ASN A 191 -8.29 17.93 -1.98
C ASN A 191 -7.58 18.15 -0.63
N GLU A 192 -8.01 19.14 0.12
CA GLU A 192 -7.48 19.52 1.44
C GLU A 192 -8.25 18.89 2.61
N LEU A 193 -9.15 17.95 2.32
CA LEU A 193 -9.91 17.24 3.34
C LEU A 193 -8.98 16.58 4.37
N VAL A 194 -9.15 16.96 5.63
CA VAL A 194 -8.46 16.31 6.75
C VAL A 194 -9.24 15.07 7.20
N ILE A 195 -8.63 13.92 7.07
CA ILE A 195 -9.22 12.65 7.51
C ILE A 195 -8.90 12.44 8.98
N ASN A 196 -9.94 12.46 9.82
CA ASN A 196 -9.85 12.32 11.27
C ASN A 196 -11.05 11.55 11.84
N ASN A 197 -11.10 11.36 13.16
CA ASN A 197 -12.14 10.59 13.84
C ASN A 197 -13.56 11.16 13.69
N ASP A 198 -13.72 12.45 13.35
CA ASP A 198 -15.04 13.04 13.16
C ASP A 198 -15.79 12.40 11.98
N LEU A 199 -15.05 11.92 10.97
CA LEU A 199 -15.60 11.17 9.85
C LEU A 199 -16.18 9.81 10.24
N LEU A 200 -15.81 9.27 11.40
CA LEU A 200 -16.25 7.97 11.90
C LEU A 200 -17.40 8.10 12.93
N ALA A 201 -17.91 9.30 13.18
CA ALA A 201 -18.90 9.53 14.22
C ALA A 201 -20.30 8.97 13.89
N ASN A 202 -20.66 8.90 12.60
CA ASN A 202 -21.98 8.41 12.16
C ASN A 202 -21.98 6.90 11.94
N ILE A 203 -22.06 6.12 13.01
CA ILE A 203 -22.16 4.65 12.93
C ILE A 203 -23.60 4.25 12.68
N VAL A 204 -23.87 3.63 11.53
CA VAL A 204 -25.22 3.35 11.00
C VAL A 204 -25.73 1.93 11.29
N THR A 205 -24.86 1.02 11.72
CA THR A 205 -25.18 -0.38 12.06
C THR A 205 -25.69 -0.52 13.48
N ASP A 206 -26.27 -1.70 13.83
CA ASP A 206 -26.73 -2.01 15.19
C ASP A 206 -25.56 -2.05 16.17
N ASN A 207 -24.43 -2.69 15.79
CA ASN A 207 -23.19 -2.62 16.52
C ASN A 207 -22.60 -1.22 16.37
N LYS A 208 -22.45 -0.50 17.47
CA LYS A 208 -21.92 0.87 17.54
C LYS A 208 -20.46 0.93 17.99
N ASP A 209 -19.86 -0.22 18.30
CA ASP A 209 -18.53 -0.27 18.90
C ASP A 209 -17.44 -0.36 17.83
N ILE A 210 -16.64 0.70 17.74
CA ILE A 210 -15.38 0.74 16.97
C ILE A 210 -14.27 1.09 17.97
N PRO A 211 -13.44 0.12 18.38
CA PRO A 211 -12.31 0.39 19.27
C PRO A 211 -11.35 1.43 18.71
N ASP A 212 -10.61 2.14 19.57
CA ASP A 212 -9.74 3.23 19.15
C ASP A 212 -8.62 2.78 18.20
N ASP A 213 -8.03 1.62 18.41
CA ASP A 213 -7.05 1.03 17.49
C ASP A 213 -7.68 0.71 16.13
N LYS A 214 -8.95 0.35 16.06
CA LYS A 214 -9.68 0.11 14.81
C LYS A 214 -10.14 1.40 14.12
N LYS A 215 -10.38 2.47 14.88
CA LYS A 215 -10.54 3.81 14.29
C LYS A 215 -9.26 4.23 13.57
N ILE A 216 -8.09 4.00 14.16
CA ILE A 216 -6.80 4.24 13.51
C ILE A 216 -6.68 3.44 12.21
N ASP A 217 -7.03 2.16 12.20
CA ASP A 217 -7.02 1.32 11.01
C ASP A 217 -7.97 1.86 9.92
N LEU A 218 -9.16 2.34 10.29
CA LEU A 218 -10.10 2.98 9.36
C LEU A 218 -9.54 4.28 8.79
N LEU A 219 -8.90 5.13 9.61
CA LEU A 219 -8.23 6.35 9.13
C LEU A 219 -7.10 6.02 8.14
N ILE A 220 -6.30 5.00 8.42
CA ILE A 220 -5.25 4.52 7.50
C ILE A 220 -5.89 4.11 6.17
N SER A 221 -7.01 3.37 6.20
CA SER A 221 -7.69 2.95 4.98
C SER A 221 -8.15 4.15 4.14
N LEU A 222 -8.80 5.14 4.76
CA LEU A 222 -9.33 6.32 4.07
C LEU A 222 -8.22 7.22 3.51
N ILE A 223 -7.14 7.44 4.28
CA ILE A 223 -5.99 8.23 3.82
C ILE A 223 -5.30 7.52 2.64
N THR A 224 -5.14 6.21 2.72
CA THR A 224 -4.59 5.41 1.62
C THR A 224 -5.43 5.55 0.35
N LEU A 225 -6.76 5.50 0.47
CA LEU A 225 -7.69 5.63 -0.67
C LEU A 225 -7.69 7.02 -1.29
N LYS A 226 -7.43 8.06 -0.50
CA LYS A 226 -7.31 9.44 -1.01
C LYS A 226 -6.23 9.58 -2.09
N TYR A 227 -5.26 8.68 -2.12
CA TYR A 227 -4.14 8.64 -3.07
C TYR A 227 -4.11 7.39 -3.94
N THR A 228 -5.23 6.68 -4.02
CA THR A 228 -5.38 5.45 -4.82
C THR A 228 -6.34 5.69 -5.98
N GLN A 229 -5.94 5.29 -7.20
CA GLN A 229 -6.78 5.42 -8.38
C GLN A 229 -8.14 4.73 -8.19
N SER A 230 -9.23 5.46 -8.43
CA SER A 230 -10.60 4.97 -8.25
C SER A 230 -11.03 4.00 -9.36
N ASN A 231 -11.99 3.10 -9.10
CA ASN A 231 -12.54 2.79 -7.78
C ASN A 231 -11.46 2.13 -6.92
N SER A 232 -11.49 2.44 -5.64
CA SER A 232 -10.54 1.86 -4.71
C SER A 232 -11.18 1.39 -3.40
N VAL A 233 -10.60 0.31 -2.85
CA VAL A 233 -10.98 -0.31 -1.58
C VAL A 233 -9.70 -0.75 -0.86
N CYS A 234 -9.64 -0.55 0.45
CA CYS A 234 -8.47 -0.85 1.26
C CYS A 234 -8.83 -1.62 2.53
N TYR A 235 -8.24 -2.80 2.68
CA TYR A 235 -8.30 -3.62 3.91
C TYR A 235 -7.09 -3.27 4.78
N VAL A 236 -7.33 -3.04 6.06
CA VAL A 236 -6.29 -2.65 7.03
C VAL A 236 -6.37 -3.51 8.28
N LYS A 237 -5.24 -3.91 8.80
CA LYS A 237 -5.11 -4.61 10.08
C LYS A 237 -3.87 -4.14 10.83
N ASP A 238 -4.05 -3.80 12.10
CA ASP A 238 -2.97 -3.46 13.03
C ASP A 238 -1.97 -2.41 12.51
N GLY A 239 -2.51 -1.34 11.92
CA GLY A 239 -1.70 -0.22 11.43
C GLY A 239 -1.12 -0.40 10.04
N GLN A 240 -1.58 -1.36 9.28
CA GLN A 240 -1.05 -1.73 7.96
C GLN A 240 -2.17 -2.00 6.98
N ALA A 241 -2.12 -1.39 5.79
CA ALA A 241 -2.90 -1.84 4.65
C ALA A 241 -2.43 -3.25 4.26
N ILE A 242 -3.35 -4.19 4.21
CA ILE A 242 -3.07 -5.60 3.88
C ILE A 242 -3.59 -6.02 2.51
N GLY A 243 -4.45 -5.21 1.90
CA GLY A 243 -4.93 -5.42 0.54
C GLY A 243 -5.55 -4.14 -0.01
N ILE A 244 -5.06 -3.67 -1.15
CA ILE A 244 -5.52 -2.47 -1.84
C ILE A 244 -5.96 -2.86 -3.24
N GLY A 245 -7.20 -2.54 -3.58
CA GLY A 245 -7.72 -2.61 -4.94
C GLY A 245 -7.77 -1.21 -5.52
N ALA A 246 -7.22 -1.03 -6.72
CA ALA A 246 -7.11 0.26 -7.39
C ALA A 246 -7.60 0.19 -8.84
N GLY A 247 -8.15 1.29 -9.35
CA GLY A 247 -8.43 1.47 -10.77
C GLY A 247 -9.49 0.56 -11.35
N GLN A 248 -10.40 0.02 -10.53
CA GLN A 248 -11.44 -0.90 -10.98
C GLN A 248 -12.71 -0.15 -11.38
N GLN A 249 -13.33 -0.56 -12.50
CA GLN A 249 -14.58 0.05 -12.98
C GLN A 249 -15.80 -0.41 -12.18
N SER A 250 -15.75 -1.60 -11.57
CA SER A 250 -16.81 -2.15 -10.74
C SER A 250 -16.40 -2.19 -9.26
N ARG A 251 -17.28 -1.72 -8.38
CA ARG A 251 -17.02 -1.74 -6.92
C ARG A 251 -16.80 -3.16 -6.41
N ILE A 252 -17.64 -4.11 -6.83
CA ILE A 252 -17.48 -5.50 -6.36
C ILE A 252 -16.17 -6.14 -6.87
N HIS A 253 -15.72 -5.84 -8.07
CA HIS A 253 -14.42 -6.32 -8.57
C HIS A 253 -13.28 -5.73 -7.75
N CYS A 254 -13.40 -4.45 -7.39
CA CYS A 254 -12.42 -3.79 -6.51
C CYS A 254 -12.36 -4.46 -5.13
N THR A 255 -13.51 -4.69 -4.51
CA THR A 255 -13.62 -5.35 -3.20
C THR A 255 -13.05 -6.77 -3.23
N ARG A 256 -13.30 -7.52 -4.31
CA ARG A 256 -12.73 -8.86 -4.52
C ARG A 256 -11.21 -8.84 -4.68
N LEU A 257 -10.70 -7.93 -5.51
CA LEU A 257 -9.25 -7.78 -5.74
C LEU A 257 -8.51 -7.44 -4.45
N ALA A 258 -8.98 -6.41 -3.74
CA ALA A 258 -8.40 -6.00 -2.47
C ALA A 258 -8.47 -7.12 -1.42
N GLY A 259 -9.62 -7.80 -1.35
CA GLY A 259 -9.81 -8.94 -0.44
C GLY A 259 -8.90 -10.13 -0.77
N SER A 260 -8.67 -10.42 -2.05
CA SER A 260 -7.74 -11.49 -2.44
C SER A 260 -6.30 -11.18 -2.05
N LYS A 261 -5.88 -9.91 -2.14
CA LYS A 261 -4.56 -9.48 -1.66
C LYS A 261 -4.46 -9.57 -0.13
N ALA A 262 -5.49 -9.18 0.60
CA ALA A 262 -5.55 -9.33 2.06
C ALA A 262 -5.50 -10.81 2.48
N ASP A 263 -6.19 -11.68 1.78
CA ASP A 263 -6.15 -13.13 2.00
C ASP A 263 -4.75 -13.71 1.75
N ASN A 264 -4.06 -13.26 0.70
CA ASN A 264 -2.67 -13.66 0.41
C ASN A 264 -1.71 -13.22 1.52
N TRP A 265 -1.85 -11.98 2.02
CA TRP A 265 -1.05 -11.52 3.16
C TRP A 265 -1.23 -12.43 4.38
N TRP A 266 -2.47 -12.82 4.70
CA TRP A 266 -2.75 -13.72 5.82
C TRP A 266 -2.26 -15.14 5.57
N MET A 267 -2.42 -15.66 4.34
CA MET A 267 -1.94 -16.99 3.97
C MET A 267 -0.42 -17.13 4.03
N ARG A 268 0.35 -16.07 3.79
CA ARG A 268 1.82 -16.09 3.95
C ARG A 268 2.24 -16.43 5.38
N GLN A 269 1.38 -16.24 6.36
CA GLN A 269 1.61 -16.57 7.77
C GLN A 269 1.22 -18.01 8.11
N ASN A 270 0.64 -18.75 7.17
CA ASN A 270 0.30 -20.16 7.39
C ASN A 270 1.57 -20.98 7.62
N PRO A 271 1.60 -21.89 8.64
CA PRO A 271 2.76 -22.71 8.94
C PRO A 271 3.30 -23.52 7.75
N LYS A 272 2.43 -24.04 6.88
CA LYS A 272 2.84 -24.72 5.63
C LYS A 272 3.58 -23.81 4.68
N VAL A 273 3.12 -22.57 4.53
CA VAL A 273 3.76 -21.57 3.66
C VAL A 273 5.08 -21.10 4.26
N MET A 274 5.10 -20.81 5.56
CA MET A 274 6.32 -20.42 6.27
C MET A 274 7.36 -21.55 6.34
N GLY A 275 6.90 -22.79 6.30
CA GLY A 275 7.75 -23.98 6.33
C GLY A 275 8.33 -24.42 4.98
N LEU A 276 8.07 -23.70 3.88
CA LEU A 276 8.63 -24.00 2.57
C LEU A 276 10.17 -23.95 2.59
N LYS A 277 10.80 -25.03 2.14
CA LYS A 277 12.27 -25.18 2.15
C LYS A 277 12.82 -24.90 0.76
N PHE A 278 13.23 -23.68 0.54
CA PHE A 278 13.79 -23.23 -0.73
C PHE A 278 15.23 -23.72 -0.93
N VAL A 279 15.64 -23.86 -2.20
CA VAL A 279 17.04 -24.12 -2.55
C VAL A 279 17.95 -22.98 -2.07
N ASP A 280 19.20 -23.29 -1.78
CA ASP A 280 20.17 -22.30 -1.36
C ASP A 280 20.41 -21.27 -2.49
N GLY A 281 20.49 -19.99 -2.11
CA GLY A 281 20.76 -18.90 -3.05
C GLY A 281 19.58 -18.45 -3.90
N ILE A 282 18.35 -18.95 -3.66
CA ILE A 282 17.17 -18.42 -4.35
C ILE A 282 17.04 -16.91 -4.10
N GLY A 283 16.82 -16.16 -5.16
CA GLY A 283 16.60 -14.70 -5.07
C GLY A 283 15.28 -14.35 -4.38
N ARG A 284 15.22 -13.19 -3.73
CA ARG A 284 13.98 -12.70 -3.07
C ARG A 284 12.79 -12.61 -4.04
N PRO A 285 12.93 -12.08 -5.28
CA PRO A 285 11.82 -12.04 -6.24
C PRO A 285 11.32 -13.43 -6.63
N ASP A 286 12.23 -14.38 -6.87
CA ASP A 286 11.85 -15.75 -7.22
C ASP A 286 11.15 -16.46 -6.05
N ARG A 287 11.62 -16.22 -4.84
CA ARG A 287 11.00 -16.73 -3.61
C ARG A 287 9.59 -16.14 -3.42
N ASP A 288 9.42 -14.83 -3.58
CA ASP A 288 8.10 -14.18 -3.48
C ASP A 288 7.12 -14.72 -4.53
N ASN A 289 7.57 -14.82 -5.79
CA ASN A 289 6.76 -15.37 -6.87
C ASN A 289 6.36 -16.83 -6.62
N THR A 290 7.31 -17.64 -6.15
CA THR A 290 7.05 -19.07 -5.85
C THR A 290 6.02 -19.21 -4.72
N ILE A 291 6.11 -18.39 -3.67
CA ILE A 291 5.14 -18.38 -2.57
C ILE A 291 3.75 -17.99 -3.09
N ASP A 292 3.68 -16.95 -3.92
CA ASP A 292 2.41 -16.47 -4.49
C ASP A 292 1.72 -17.55 -5.32
N VAL A 293 2.45 -18.21 -6.22
CA VAL A 293 1.93 -19.30 -7.04
C VAL A 293 1.55 -20.51 -6.17
N TYR A 294 2.39 -20.89 -5.18
CA TYR A 294 2.11 -22.01 -4.26
C TYR A 294 0.77 -21.80 -3.50
N MET A 295 0.46 -20.57 -3.10
CA MET A 295 -0.80 -20.24 -2.40
C MET A 295 -2.01 -20.19 -3.34
N SER A 296 -1.80 -20.02 -4.64
CA SER A 296 -2.86 -19.86 -5.65
C SER A 296 -3.48 -21.21 -6.07
N ASP A 297 -4.45 -21.15 -6.96
CA ASP A 297 -5.02 -22.34 -7.57
C ASP A 297 -4.12 -22.93 -8.67
N GLU A 298 -3.10 -22.17 -9.14
CA GLU A 298 -2.08 -22.62 -10.11
C GLU A 298 -0.83 -23.23 -9.44
N TYR A 299 -0.92 -23.68 -8.20
CA TYR A 299 0.21 -24.22 -7.42
C TYR A 299 0.96 -25.36 -8.14
N GLU A 300 0.32 -26.08 -9.05
CA GLU A 300 0.95 -27.14 -9.86
C GLU A 300 2.10 -26.60 -10.72
N ASP A 301 2.06 -25.33 -11.12
CA ASP A 301 3.12 -24.69 -11.92
C ASP A 301 4.46 -24.67 -11.21
N VAL A 302 4.48 -24.62 -9.89
CA VAL A 302 5.71 -24.67 -9.07
C VAL A 302 5.95 -26.05 -8.45
N LEU A 303 4.96 -26.95 -8.42
CA LEU A 303 5.07 -28.29 -7.85
C LEU A 303 5.25 -29.41 -8.88
N ARG A 304 5.10 -29.14 -10.17
CA ARG A 304 5.31 -30.14 -11.23
C ARG A 304 6.77 -30.61 -11.31
N ASP A 305 6.97 -31.87 -11.74
CA ASP A 305 8.29 -32.44 -11.91
C ASP A 305 9.11 -31.65 -12.96
N GLY A 306 10.39 -31.46 -12.66
CA GLY A 306 11.29 -30.64 -13.45
C GLY A 306 11.31 -29.16 -13.06
N VAL A 307 10.32 -28.70 -12.29
CA VAL A 307 10.26 -27.31 -11.80
C VAL A 307 10.53 -27.26 -10.29
N TRP A 308 9.80 -28.03 -9.47
CA TRP A 308 9.95 -27.96 -8.02
C TRP A 308 11.40 -28.18 -7.55
N GLN A 309 12.18 -29.03 -8.24
CA GLN A 309 13.59 -29.30 -7.92
C GLN A 309 14.49 -28.06 -8.06
N THR A 310 14.07 -27.07 -8.86
CA THR A 310 14.81 -25.82 -9.02
C THR A 310 14.45 -24.77 -7.97
N LEU A 311 13.36 -24.98 -7.24
CA LEU A 311 12.79 -24.03 -6.29
C LEU A 311 12.92 -24.50 -4.84
N PHE A 312 12.73 -25.80 -4.59
CA PHE A 312 12.64 -26.38 -3.25
C PHE A 312 13.68 -27.48 -3.02
N LYS A 313 14.16 -27.62 -1.78
CA LYS A 313 15.02 -28.71 -1.34
C LYS A 313 14.29 -30.04 -1.29
N GLU A 314 12.99 -30.00 -1.03
CA GLU A 314 12.09 -31.15 -1.02
C GLU A 314 10.72 -30.68 -1.57
N LYS A 315 10.01 -31.58 -2.26
CA LYS A 315 8.71 -31.25 -2.84
C LYS A 315 7.70 -30.98 -1.72
N PRO A 316 7.15 -29.75 -1.61
CA PRO A 316 6.15 -29.47 -0.59
C PRO A 316 4.79 -30.10 -0.97
N GLU A 317 4.02 -30.46 0.06
CA GLU A 317 2.61 -30.79 -0.13
C GLU A 317 1.80 -29.54 -0.49
N PRO A 318 0.83 -29.64 -1.41
CA PRO A 318 -0.02 -28.51 -1.76
C PRO A 318 -0.87 -28.05 -0.55
N LEU A 319 -1.19 -26.76 -0.54
CA LEU A 319 -2.15 -26.19 0.42
C LEU A 319 -3.57 -26.42 -0.11
N THR A 320 -4.33 -27.29 0.55
CA THR A 320 -5.70 -27.64 0.10
C THR A 320 -6.69 -26.50 0.27
N ARG A 321 -7.83 -26.57 -0.43
CA ARG A 321 -8.91 -25.57 -0.29
C ARG A 321 -9.46 -25.53 1.12
N GLU A 322 -9.58 -26.67 1.78
CA GLU A 322 -10.04 -26.79 3.16
C GLU A 322 -9.06 -26.13 4.12
N GLU A 323 -7.76 -26.40 3.99
CA GLU A 323 -6.71 -25.75 4.78
C GLU A 323 -6.70 -24.23 4.59
N LYS A 324 -6.84 -23.74 3.34
CA LYS A 324 -6.95 -22.30 3.05
C LYS A 324 -8.16 -21.70 3.75
N LYS A 325 -9.34 -22.33 3.62
CA LYS A 325 -10.59 -21.85 4.23
C LYS A 325 -10.50 -21.78 5.75
N GLU A 326 -9.98 -22.83 6.39
CA GLU A 326 -9.78 -22.89 7.83
C GLU A 326 -8.81 -21.83 8.33
N TRP A 327 -7.73 -21.58 7.58
CA TRP A 327 -6.76 -20.57 7.91
C TRP A 327 -7.31 -19.15 7.75
N LEU A 328 -7.99 -18.87 6.66
CA LEU A 328 -8.62 -17.56 6.40
C LEU A 328 -9.68 -17.21 7.46
N ALA A 329 -10.42 -18.20 7.95
CA ALA A 329 -11.42 -18.01 9.02
C ALA A 329 -10.81 -17.53 10.34
N LYS A 330 -9.51 -17.69 10.55
CA LYS A 330 -8.80 -17.20 11.76
C LYS A 330 -8.44 -15.71 11.69
N ASN A 331 -8.50 -15.11 10.49
CA ASN A 331 -8.27 -13.68 10.34
C ASN A 331 -9.55 -12.92 10.73
N THR A 332 -9.47 -12.09 11.76
CA THR A 332 -10.60 -11.33 12.31
C THR A 332 -10.21 -9.88 12.57
N ASP A 333 -11.19 -9.05 12.90
CA ASP A 333 -10.99 -7.65 13.31
C ASP A 333 -10.29 -6.79 12.25
N VAL A 334 -10.51 -7.11 10.96
CA VAL A 334 -10.01 -6.34 9.83
C VAL A 334 -10.89 -5.12 9.61
N ALA A 335 -10.28 -3.97 9.33
CA ALA A 335 -10.94 -2.74 8.91
C ALA A 335 -10.98 -2.63 7.39
N LEU A 336 -12.05 -2.03 6.86
CA LEU A 336 -12.25 -1.82 5.42
C LEU A 336 -12.68 -0.39 5.16
N GLY A 337 -11.97 0.31 4.28
CA GLY A 337 -12.39 1.59 3.71
C GLY A 337 -12.78 1.46 2.24
N SER A 338 -13.73 2.28 1.80
CA SER A 338 -14.12 2.43 0.40
C SER A 338 -14.15 3.90 0.01
N ASP A 339 -13.63 4.23 -1.18
CA ASP A 339 -13.59 5.61 -1.68
C ASP A 339 -14.96 6.15 -2.14
N ALA A 340 -15.96 5.26 -2.28
CA ALA A 340 -17.36 5.59 -2.54
C ALA A 340 -18.28 4.55 -1.90
N PHE A 341 -19.60 4.77 -1.98
CA PHE A 341 -20.61 3.87 -1.41
C PHE A 341 -20.54 2.46 -2.00
N PHE A 342 -20.91 1.48 -1.20
CA PHE A 342 -21.20 0.12 -1.67
C PHE A 342 -22.60 0.06 -2.30
N PRO A 343 -22.72 -0.37 -3.57
CA PRO A 343 -24.03 -0.41 -4.23
C PRO A 343 -24.92 -1.55 -3.74
N PHE A 344 -24.33 -2.65 -3.26
CA PHE A 344 -25.04 -3.85 -2.80
C PHE A 344 -24.32 -4.54 -1.66
N GLY A 345 -25.05 -5.37 -0.91
CA GLY A 345 -24.53 -6.15 0.22
C GLY A 345 -23.52 -7.25 -0.14
N ASP A 346 -23.38 -7.62 -1.44
CA ASP A 346 -22.39 -8.58 -1.90
C ASP A 346 -20.93 -8.12 -1.60
N ASN A 347 -20.70 -6.82 -1.57
CA ASN A 347 -19.42 -6.25 -1.12
C ASN A 347 -19.13 -6.59 0.35
N ILE A 348 -20.17 -6.55 1.19
CA ILE A 348 -20.05 -6.88 2.62
C ILE A 348 -19.85 -8.39 2.80
N GLU A 349 -20.58 -9.21 2.04
CA GLU A 349 -20.40 -10.67 2.01
C GLU A 349 -18.94 -11.03 1.64
N ARG A 350 -18.37 -10.34 0.66
CA ARG A 350 -16.96 -10.56 0.28
C ARG A 350 -16.01 -10.12 1.39
N ALA A 351 -16.25 -8.96 1.99
CA ALA A 351 -15.44 -8.42 3.06
C ALA A 351 -15.42 -9.33 4.30
N TYR A 352 -16.58 -9.87 4.66
CA TYR A 352 -16.70 -10.83 5.76
C TYR A 352 -15.77 -12.03 5.63
N LYS A 353 -15.63 -12.58 4.42
CA LYS A 353 -14.75 -13.73 4.15
C LYS A 353 -13.27 -13.45 4.39
N SER A 354 -12.86 -12.18 4.39
CA SER A 354 -11.50 -11.74 4.71
C SER A 354 -11.37 -11.19 6.14
N GLY A 355 -12.34 -11.46 7.02
CA GLY A 355 -12.27 -11.12 8.44
C GLY A 355 -12.67 -9.69 8.77
N VAL A 356 -13.30 -8.96 7.88
CA VAL A 356 -13.72 -7.57 8.11
C VAL A 356 -14.82 -7.52 9.18
N LYS A 357 -14.64 -6.58 10.11
CA LYS A 357 -15.60 -6.27 11.18
C LYS A 357 -15.93 -4.78 11.26
N TYR A 358 -15.06 -3.93 10.78
CA TYR A 358 -15.17 -2.47 10.85
C TYR A 358 -15.09 -1.87 9.47
N ILE A 359 -16.03 -0.98 9.13
CA ILE A 359 -16.13 -0.42 7.78
C ILE A 359 -16.33 1.10 7.85
N ALA A 360 -15.68 1.81 6.92
CA ALA A 360 -15.92 3.22 6.65
C ALA A 360 -16.16 3.44 5.17
N GLU A 361 -17.29 4.05 4.82
CA GLU A 361 -17.65 4.39 3.46
C GLU A 361 -18.59 5.62 3.44
N PRO A 362 -18.77 6.32 2.32
CA PRO A 362 -19.55 7.56 2.31
C PRO A 362 -21.03 7.43 2.63
N GLY A 363 -21.67 6.31 2.30
CA GLY A 363 -23.13 6.23 2.22
C GLY A 363 -23.68 6.94 0.98
N GLY A 364 -25.00 7.00 0.87
CA GLY A 364 -25.70 7.70 -0.22
C GLY A 364 -26.12 6.80 -1.39
N SER A 365 -26.02 5.50 -1.24
CA SER A 365 -26.62 4.54 -2.19
C SER A 365 -28.12 4.41 -1.97
N ILE A 366 -28.87 4.18 -3.04
CA ILE A 366 -30.30 3.79 -2.96
C ILE A 366 -30.49 2.52 -2.16
N ARG A 367 -29.46 1.68 -2.06
CA ARG A 367 -29.49 0.39 -1.37
C ARG A 367 -28.69 0.39 -0.05
N ASP A 368 -28.50 1.55 0.58
CA ASP A 368 -27.83 1.64 1.88
C ASP A 368 -28.50 0.76 2.94
N ASP A 369 -29.81 0.64 2.90
CA ASP A 369 -30.60 -0.26 3.77
C ASP A 369 -30.14 -1.73 3.67
N HIS A 370 -29.94 -2.21 2.45
CA HIS A 370 -29.47 -3.57 2.18
C HIS A 370 -28.02 -3.78 2.64
N VAL A 371 -27.17 -2.78 2.43
CA VAL A 371 -25.76 -2.80 2.87
C VAL A 371 -25.68 -2.83 4.40
N ILE A 372 -26.44 -1.98 5.09
CA ILE A 372 -26.51 -1.95 6.55
C ILE A 372 -27.06 -3.27 7.12
N MET A 373 -28.13 -3.80 6.53
CA MET A 373 -28.70 -5.09 6.94
C MET A 373 -27.68 -6.23 6.82
N THR A 374 -26.87 -6.24 5.78
CA THR A 374 -25.82 -7.26 5.59
C THR A 374 -24.71 -7.10 6.65
N CYS A 375 -24.31 -5.87 6.99
CA CYS A 375 -23.38 -5.61 8.08
C CYS A 375 -23.95 -6.11 9.43
N ASN A 376 -25.22 -5.85 9.71
CA ASN A 376 -25.88 -6.28 10.96
C ASN A 376 -25.95 -7.80 11.07
N LYS A 377 -26.18 -8.52 9.96
CA LYS A 377 -26.12 -9.98 9.87
C LYS A 377 -24.82 -10.55 10.45
N TYR A 378 -23.71 -9.86 10.25
CA TYR A 378 -22.36 -10.27 10.68
C TYR A 378 -21.85 -9.50 11.90
N ASN A 379 -22.71 -8.76 12.59
CA ASN A 379 -22.35 -7.93 13.75
C ASN A 379 -21.17 -6.97 13.48
N MET A 380 -21.10 -6.45 12.25
CA MET A 380 -20.10 -5.43 11.87
C MET A 380 -20.52 -4.05 12.36
N ALA A 381 -19.55 -3.17 12.61
CA ALA A 381 -19.75 -1.75 12.82
C ALA A 381 -19.34 -0.96 11.57
N MET A 382 -20.24 -0.16 11.03
CA MET A 382 -20.02 0.65 9.84
C MET A 382 -20.33 2.12 10.11
N ALA A 383 -19.37 2.98 9.77
CA ALA A 383 -19.53 4.42 9.78
C ALA A 383 -19.75 4.96 8.35
N PHE A 384 -20.74 5.85 8.20
CA PHE A 384 -20.89 6.66 7.01
C PHE A 384 -20.13 7.97 7.16
N THR A 385 -19.09 8.13 6.32
CA THR A 385 -18.25 9.34 6.35
C THR A 385 -18.90 10.55 5.69
N GLY A 386 -19.87 10.33 4.81
CA GLY A 386 -20.50 11.38 4.00
C GLY A 386 -19.60 11.98 2.91
N ILE A 387 -18.41 11.41 2.69
CA ILE A 387 -17.38 12.00 1.81
C ILE A 387 -16.85 10.96 0.84
N ARG A 388 -16.94 11.29 -0.46
CA ARG A 388 -16.33 10.52 -1.53
C ARG A 388 -14.84 10.90 -1.69
N LEU A 389 -13.97 9.91 -1.88
CA LEU A 389 -12.52 10.06 -1.98
C LEU A 389 -11.98 9.71 -3.38
N PHE A 390 -12.70 10.03 -4.44
CA PHE A 390 -12.23 9.73 -5.80
C PHE A 390 -10.90 10.41 -6.11
N HIS A 391 -10.00 9.65 -6.72
CA HIS A 391 -8.70 10.09 -7.19
C HIS A 391 -8.50 9.63 -8.63
N HIS A 392 -8.27 10.59 -9.54
CA HIS A 392 -8.08 10.35 -10.97
C HIS A 392 -6.87 11.05 -11.56
#